data_96c84b752dbe3b791a950b54c50521b7
#
_entry.id   96c84b752dbe3b791a950b54c50521b7
#
_cell.length_a   1.000
_cell.length_b   1.000
_cell.length_c   1.000
_cell.angle_alpha   90.00
_cell.angle_beta   90.00
_cell.angle_gamma   90.00
#
_symmetry.space_group_name_H-M   'P 1'
#
loop_
_entity.id
_entity.type
_entity.pdbx_description
1 polymer ?
#
loop_
_entity_poly.entity_id
_entity_poly.type
_entity_poly.pdbx_seq_one_letter_code
_entity_poly.pdbx_strand_id
1 'polypeptide(L)'
;ASLVLLMTAPGLALFYGGMSRSKSVLNMMMMSFSALGVVGIVYALWGWSMSYSSLGWAAADAENPGWEFAGLFADPFDQFGLSDTLPGNYVFVAFQLTFAVITAALISGAIADRVKFSSWLVFLPIWVTLSYFPLAHQVWGGGFLSNAASGLAAKVFGTTDGLASVAPIDYAGGTVVHINAGVAGLVLAILIGHRRGFGKEPMKPHNLTLTMIGAGLLWFGWFGFNVGSIVFASTEESEMIAQFTTETGLVWLNTTLATCAAMMGWLVVERLRDGKGTSLGAASGVVAGLVAITPACGSLSPLGSMALGAVAGGLCALAVGLKYRFGYDDSLDVVGVHLVGGVVGTIGIGFFATSTGLLYGGGVKQLVIQTLVAAYAIV
;
A
#
# COMPACT_ATOMS: atom_id res chain seq x y z
N ALA A 1 -5.29 1.96 -13.74
CA ALA A 1 -6.12 0.78 -13.40
C ALA A 1 -5.58 -0.51 -14.04
N SER A 2 -5.45 -0.62 -15.37
CA SER A 2 -5.03 -1.88 -16.03
C SER A 2 -3.65 -2.39 -15.59
N LEU A 3 -2.68 -1.51 -15.37
CA LEU A 3 -1.35 -1.88 -14.88
C LEU A 3 -1.42 -2.40 -13.43
N VAL A 4 -2.27 -1.80 -12.59
CA VAL A 4 -2.46 -2.26 -11.20
C VAL A 4 -3.20 -3.59 -11.17
N LEU A 5 -4.14 -3.80 -12.08
CA LEU A 5 -4.80 -5.10 -12.25
C LEU A 5 -3.78 -6.20 -12.65
N LEU A 6 -2.91 -5.92 -13.62
CA LEU A 6 -1.84 -6.82 -14.03
C LEU A 6 -0.89 -7.17 -12.87
N MET A 7 -0.53 -6.18 -12.06
CA MET A 7 0.32 -6.38 -10.89
C MET A 7 -0.36 -7.31 -9.87
N THR A 8 -1.68 -7.18 -9.65
CA THR A 8 -2.42 -7.97 -8.65
C THR A 8 -2.69 -9.39 -9.13
N ALA A 9 -3.31 -9.55 -10.28
CA ALA A 9 -3.85 -10.85 -10.71
C ALA A 9 -2.96 -11.53 -11.68
N PRO A 10 -1.92 -11.37 -12.28
CA PRO A 10 -0.85 -12.34 -12.42
C PRO A 10 0.38 -12.02 -11.60
N GLY A 11 0.76 -10.76 -11.42
CA GLY A 11 2.02 -10.40 -10.77
C GLY A 11 2.17 -10.99 -9.37
N LEU A 12 1.28 -10.61 -8.46
CA LEU A 12 1.28 -11.10 -7.07
C LEU A 12 1.01 -12.62 -7.01
N ALA A 13 0.10 -13.11 -7.84
CA ALA A 13 -0.21 -14.54 -7.90
C ALA A 13 1.03 -15.38 -8.25
N LEU A 14 1.85 -14.93 -9.20
CA LEU A 14 3.11 -15.60 -9.56
C LEU A 14 4.18 -15.43 -8.50
N PHE A 15 4.31 -14.23 -7.92
CA PHE A 15 5.27 -13.95 -6.86
C PHE A 15 5.02 -14.84 -5.64
N TYR A 16 3.80 -14.83 -5.10
CA TYR A 16 3.43 -15.68 -3.97
C TYR A 16 3.34 -17.15 -4.33
N GLY A 17 2.84 -17.46 -5.51
CA GLY A 17 2.81 -18.83 -6.03
C GLY A 17 4.22 -19.44 -6.08
N GLY A 18 5.20 -18.72 -6.57
CA GLY A 18 6.60 -19.18 -6.64
C GLY A 18 7.25 -19.33 -5.26
N MET A 19 6.92 -18.46 -4.30
CA MET A 19 7.44 -18.50 -2.93
C MET A 19 6.80 -19.61 -2.08
N SER A 20 5.57 -20.01 -2.37
CA SER A 20 4.84 -21.03 -1.60
C SER A 20 5.39 -22.43 -1.84
N ARG A 21 4.94 -23.41 -1.05
CA ARG A 21 5.24 -24.83 -1.29
C ARG A 21 4.50 -25.33 -2.54
N SER A 22 5.08 -26.24 -3.30
CA SER A 22 4.53 -26.75 -4.57
C SER A 22 3.06 -27.19 -4.50
N LYS A 23 2.65 -27.82 -3.41
CA LYS A 23 1.27 -28.28 -3.20
C LYS A 23 0.27 -27.15 -2.94
N SER A 24 0.73 -25.93 -2.68
CA SER A 24 -0.12 -24.79 -2.31
C SER A 24 -0.16 -23.71 -3.39
N VAL A 25 0.58 -23.86 -4.47
CA VAL A 25 0.71 -22.87 -5.57
C VAL A 25 -0.64 -22.40 -6.08
N LEU A 26 -1.46 -23.35 -6.54
CA LEU A 26 -2.77 -23.02 -7.11
C LEU A 26 -3.71 -22.39 -6.09
N ASN A 27 -3.65 -22.81 -4.82
CA ASN A 27 -4.43 -22.17 -3.77
C ASN A 27 -4.00 -20.71 -3.56
N MET A 28 -2.70 -20.43 -3.54
CA MET A 28 -2.18 -19.06 -3.41
C MET A 28 -2.56 -18.19 -4.59
N MET A 29 -2.44 -18.72 -5.82
CA MET A 29 -2.89 -18.00 -7.01
C MET A 29 -4.40 -17.72 -6.97
N MET A 30 -5.21 -18.71 -6.59
CA MET A 30 -6.66 -18.57 -6.43
C MET A 30 -7.02 -17.53 -5.37
N MET A 31 -6.26 -17.41 -4.28
CA MET A 31 -6.50 -16.37 -3.26
C MET A 31 -6.31 -14.96 -3.84
N SER A 32 -5.31 -14.74 -4.69
CA SER A 32 -5.11 -13.46 -5.39
C SER A 32 -6.23 -13.17 -6.41
N PHE A 33 -6.60 -14.15 -7.25
CA PHE A 33 -7.68 -13.98 -8.23
C PHE A 33 -9.05 -13.80 -7.58
N SER A 34 -9.33 -14.53 -6.51
CA SER A 34 -10.60 -14.39 -5.80
C SER A 34 -10.73 -13.07 -5.05
N ALA A 35 -9.61 -12.48 -4.59
CA ALA A 35 -9.61 -11.13 -4.05
C ALA A 35 -10.12 -10.13 -5.09
N LEU A 36 -9.66 -10.25 -6.35
CA LEU A 36 -10.18 -9.41 -7.45
C LEU A 36 -11.70 -9.57 -7.62
N GLY A 37 -12.21 -10.81 -7.66
CA GLY A 37 -13.63 -11.06 -7.86
C GLY A 37 -14.49 -10.57 -6.68
N VAL A 38 -14.13 -10.94 -5.46
CA VAL A 38 -14.92 -10.61 -4.26
C VAL A 38 -14.82 -9.12 -3.92
N VAL A 39 -13.60 -8.59 -3.79
CA VAL A 39 -13.40 -7.19 -3.39
C VAL A 39 -13.89 -6.24 -4.49
N GLY A 40 -13.72 -6.61 -5.77
CA GLY A 40 -14.24 -5.80 -6.88
C GLY A 40 -15.76 -5.62 -6.82
N ILE A 41 -16.51 -6.69 -6.54
CA ILE A 41 -17.96 -6.62 -6.36
C ILE A 41 -18.31 -5.79 -5.12
N VAL A 42 -17.70 -6.08 -3.99
CA VAL A 42 -17.96 -5.38 -2.72
C VAL A 42 -17.64 -3.90 -2.83
N TYR A 43 -16.56 -3.55 -3.52
CA TYR A 43 -16.16 -2.17 -3.75
C TYR A 43 -17.21 -1.41 -4.57
N ALA A 44 -17.70 -2.00 -5.65
CA ALA A 44 -18.75 -1.39 -6.47
C ALA A 44 -20.09 -1.27 -5.73
N LEU A 45 -20.42 -2.23 -4.85
CA LEU A 45 -21.68 -2.20 -4.10
C LEU A 45 -21.69 -1.10 -3.03
N TRP A 46 -20.70 -1.06 -2.12
CA TRP A 46 -20.65 -0.08 -1.03
C TRP A 46 -19.26 0.48 -0.72
N GLY A 47 -18.18 -0.14 -1.21
CA GLY A 47 -16.83 0.27 -0.86
C GLY A 47 -16.44 1.62 -1.42
N TRP A 48 -16.85 1.95 -2.64
CA TRP A 48 -16.68 3.27 -3.24
C TRP A 48 -17.40 4.33 -2.41
N SER A 49 -18.68 4.14 -2.15
CA SER A 49 -19.51 5.04 -1.35
C SER A 49 -18.88 5.30 0.02
N MET A 50 -18.57 4.22 0.77
CA MET A 50 -18.01 4.29 2.10
C MET A 50 -16.64 5.00 2.16
N SER A 51 -15.87 4.96 1.08
CA SER A 51 -14.54 5.60 1.00
C SER A 51 -14.58 7.04 0.53
N TYR A 52 -15.50 7.40 -0.40
CA TYR A 52 -15.39 8.65 -1.15
C TYR A 52 -16.66 9.48 -1.28
N SER A 53 -17.85 9.04 -0.85
CA SER A 53 -19.12 9.75 -1.12
C SER A 53 -19.14 11.18 -0.56
N SER A 54 -18.50 11.44 0.58
CA SER A 54 -18.42 12.77 1.19
C SER A 54 -17.62 13.81 0.39
N LEU A 55 -16.95 13.43 -0.70
CA LEU A 55 -16.19 14.34 -1.57
C LEU A 55 -16.98 14.89 -2.77
N GLY A 56 -18.29 14.71 -2.83
CA GLY A 56 -19.10 15.25 -3.90
C GLY A 56 -18.90 14.58 -5.27
N TRP A 57 -18.57 13.31 -5.30
CA TRP A 57 -18.43 12.50 -6.54
C TRP A 57 -19.75 12.05 -7.14
N ALA A 58 -20.88 12.31 -6.45
CA ALA A 58 -22.21 11.98 -6.91
C ALA A 58 -22.75 12.99 -7.92
N ALA A 59 -23.63 12.53 -8.83
CA ALA A 59 -24.30 13.38 -9.81
C ALA A 59 -25.26 14.39 -9.15
N ALA A 60 -25.79 14.03 -7.99
CA ALA A 60 -26.93 14.73 -7.44
C ALA A 60 -26.58 15.98 -6.62
N ASP A 61 -25.37 16.11 -5.98
CA ASP A 61 -25.11 17.31 -5.22
C ASP A 61 -23.67 17.53 -4.78
N ALA A 62 -23.04 18.54 -5.37
CA ALA A 62 -21.90 19.22 -4.74
C ALA A 62 -22.30 20.01 -3.48
N GLU A 63 -23.60 20.26 -3.26
CA GLU A 63 -24.14 21.06 -2.14
C GLU A 63 -24.52 20.20 -0.93
N ASN A 64 -24.73 18.89 -1.10
CA ASN A 64 -25.01 17.96 0.00
C ASN A 64 -24.11 16.72 -0.12
N PRO A 65 -22.86 16.80 0.34
CA PRO A 65 -22.03 15.60 0.47
C PRO A 65 -22.74 14.62 1.44
N GLY A 66 -22.71 13.33 1.11
CA GLY A 66 -23.23 12.28 1.99
C GLY A 66 -22.70 12.42 3.44
N TRP A 67 -23.41 11.86 4.41
CA TRP A 67 -22.94 11.93 5.79
C TRP A 67 -21.62 11.17 5.98
N GLU A 68 -20.82 11.64 6.91
CA GLU A 68 -19.62 10.91 7.36
C GLU A 68 -19.68 10.71 8.89
N PHE A 69 -19.12 9.60 9.35
CA PHE A 69 -19.03 9.30 10.78
C PHE A 69 -17.67 9.73 11.34
N ALA A 70 -17.62 10.92 11.94
CA ALA A 70 -16.46 11.46 12.67
C ALA A 70 -15.13 11.45 11.89
N GLY A 71 -15.18 11.55 10.56
CA GLY A 71 -14.01 11.44 9.69
C GLY A 71 -13.47 10.02 9.54
N LEU A 72 -14.18 9.00 10.03
CA LEU A 72 -13.72 7.60 9.98
C LEU A 72 -14.18 6.87 8.73
N PHE A 73 -15.42 7.10 8.29
CA PHE A 73 -15.98 6.56 7.04
C PHE A 73 -17.19 7.36 6.59
N ALA A 74 -17.46 7.36 5.28
CA ALA A 74 -18.64 7.98 4.69
C ALA A 74 -19.81 6.98 4.58
N ASP A 75 -20.99 7.47 4.18
CA ASP A 75 -22.19 6.67 4.02
C ASP A 75 -21.98 5.51 3.02
N PRO A 76 -22.09 4.25 3.44
CA PRO A 76 -21.91 3.10 2.55
C PRO A 76 -23.02 2.98 1.49
N PHE A 77 -24.13 3.68 1.65
CA PHE A 77 -25.33 3.52 0.80
C PHE A 77 -25.63 4.71 -0.12
N ASP A 78 -24.95 5.83 0.06
CA ASP A 78 -25.14 7.06 -0.72
C ASP A 78 -24.96 6.83 -2.23
N GLN A 79 -23.92 6.10 -2.62
CA GLN A 79 -23.64 5.70 -3.99
C GLN A 79 -23.60 4.16 -4.14
N PHE A 80 -24.52 3.47 -3.48
CA PHE A 80 -24.59 2.00 -3.51
C PHE A 80 -24.75 1.48 -4.94
N GLY A 81 -23.91 0.52 -5.33
CA GLY A 81 -23.92 -0.03 -6.68
C GLY A 81 -23.44 0.97 -7.76
N LEU A 82 -22.71 2.01 -7.35
CA LEU A 82 -22.29 3.16 -8.17
C LEU A 82 -23.45 3.98 -8.70
N SER A 83 -24.66 3.85 -8.11
CA SER A 83 -25.77 4.74 -8.39
C SER A 83 -25.36 6.18 -8.08
N ASP A 84 -25.87 7.11 -8.85
CA ASP A 84 -25.59 8.55 -8.73
C ASP A 84 -24.09 8.96 -8.85
N THR A 85 -23.19 8.02 -9.07
CA THR A 85 -21.79 8.33 -9.41
C THR A 85 -21.69 8.90 -10.82
N LEU A 86 -21.05 10.07 -10.96
CA LEU A 86 -20.84 10.69 -12.28
C LEU A 86 -20.02 9.76 -13.20
N PRO A 87 -20.48 9.49 -14.45
CA PRO A 87 -19.77 8.63 -15.39
C PRO A 87 -18.31 9.04 -15.66
N GLY A 88 -17.99 10.34 -15.59
CA GLY A 88 -16.63 10.86 -15.70
C GLY A 88 -15.68 10.35 -14.60
N ASN A 89 -16.22 9.89 -13.47
CA ASN A 89 -15.45 9.37 -12.34
C ASN A 89 -15.18 7.86 -12.43
N TYR A 90 -15.79 7.13 -13.37
CA TYR A 90 -15.64 5.67 -13.43
C TYR A 90 -14.18 5.20 -13.61
N VAL A 91 -13.33 5.97 -14.26
CA VAL A 91 -11.89 5.66 -14.35
C VAL A 91 -11.24 5.72 -12.99
N PHE A 92 -11.58 6.73 -12.17
CA PHE A 92 -11.06 6.86 -10.82
C PHE A 92 -11.64 5.78 -9.89
N VAL A 93 -12.93 5.48 -9.99
CA VAL A 93 -13.57 4.33 -9.29
C VAL A 93 -12.83 3.03 -9.61
N ALA A 94 -12.62 2.74 -10.90
CA ALA A 94 -11.90 1.54 -11.34
C ALA A 94 -10.44 1.52 -10.84
N PHE A 95 -9.79 2.68 -10.78
CA PHE A 95 -8.44 2.80 -10.24
C PHE A 95 -8.40 2.47 -8.74
N GLN A 96 -9.24 3.11 -7.95
CA GLN A 96 -9.32 2.92 -6.51
C GLN A 96 -9.81 1.50 -6.11
N LEU A 97 -10.68 0.89 -6.92
CA LEU A 97 -11.05 -0.52 -6.80
C LEU A 97 -9.82 -1.43 -6.81
N THR A 98 -8.87 -1.17 -7.72
CA THR A 98 -7.66 -2.01 -7.81
C THR A 98 -6.77 -1.90 -6.57
N PHE A 99 -6.78 -0.76 -5.88
CA PHE A 99 -6.09 -0.57 -4.59
C PHE A 99 -6.70 -1.40 -3.46
N ALA A 100 -8.03 -1.42 -3.37
CA ALA A 100 -8.73 -2.27 -2.42
C ALA A 100 -8.41 -3.76 -2.64
N VAL A 101 -8.41 -4.17 -3.91
CA VAL A 101 -8.12 -5.56 -4.31
C VAL A 101 -6.69 -5.97 -3.94
N ILE A 102 -5.68 -5.16 -4.33
CA ILE A 102 -4.28 -5.51 -4.04
C ILE A 102 -4.02 -5.55 -2.55
N THR A 103 -4.55 -4.59 -1.78
CA THR A 103 -4.36 -4.53 -0.33
C THR A 103 -4.85 -5.81 0.35
N ALA A 104 -6.06 -6.25 0.00
CA ALA A 104 -6.62 -7.50 0.51
C ALA A 104 -5.80 -8.72 0.06
N ALA A 105 -5.40 -8.76 -1.22
CA ALA A 105 -4.63 -9.87 -1.78
C ALA A 105 -3.26 -10.05 -1.09
N LEU A 106 -2.59 -8.95 -0.71
CA LEU A 106 -1.30 -8.98 -0.01
C LEU A 106 -1.35 -9.79 1.29
N ILE A 107 -2.47 -9.72 2.04
CA ILE A 107 -2.65 -10.43 3.31
C ILE A 107 -2.49 -11.93 3.15
N SER A 108 -2.88 -12.48 2.00
CA SER A 108 -2.83 -13.93 1.73
C SER A 108 -1.43 -14.51 1.90
N GLY A 109 -0.40 -13.72 1.64
CA GLY A 109 1.00 -14.13 1.82
C GLY A 109 1.36 -14.48 3.25
N ALA A 110 0.83 -13.76 4.24
CA ALA A 110 1.12 -14.02 5.66
C ALA A 110 0.48 -15.33 6.16
N ILE A 111 -0.63 -15.76 5.56
CA ILE A 111 -1.44 -16.90 5.99
C ILE A 111 -1.35 -18.12 5.05
N ALA A 112 -0.42 -18.09 4.12
CA ALA A 112 -0.19 -19.15 3.15
C ALA A 112 -0.05 -20.53 3.83
N ASP A 113 -0.56 -21.58 3.17
CA ASP A 113 -0.53 -22.98 3.62
C ASP A 113 -1.40 -23.32 4.87
N ARG A 114 -2.19 -22.40 5.42
CA ARG A 114 -2.93 -22.60 6.68
C ARG A 114 -4.42 -22.32 6.60
N VAL A 115 -4.85 -21.53 5.62
CA VAL A 115 -6.25 -21.08 5.53
C VAL A 115 -6.99 -21.85 4.46
N LYS A 116 -8.23 -22.25 4.79
CA LYS A 116 -9.16 -22.82 3.81
C LYS A 116 -9.62 -21.72 2.85
N PHE A 117 -9.74 -22.06 1.57
CA PHE A 117 -10.16 -21.11 0.55
C PHE A 117 -11.55 -20.50 0.85
N SER A 118 -12.50 -21.28 1.36
CA SER A 118 -13.82 -20.78 1.78
C SER A 118 -13.74 -19.72 2.89
N SER A 119 -12.86 -19.91 3.88
CA SER A 119 -12.64 -18.92 4.94
C SER A 119 -12.05 -17.63 4.41
N TRP A 120 -11.17 -17.73 3.40
CA TRP A 120 -10.62 -16.56 2.70
C TRP A 120 -11.71 -15.75 1.99
N LEU A 121 -12.63 -16.42 1.28
CA LEU A 121 -13.73 -15.76 0.59
C LEU A 121 -14.68 -15.02 1.55
N VAL A 122 -14.88 -15.53 2.76
CA VAL A 122 -15.68 -14.85 3.81
C VAL A 122 -14.91 -13.71 4.47
N PHE A 123 -13.61 -13.89 4.70
CA PHE A 123 -12.75 -12.88 5.30
C PHE A 123 -12.66 -11.60 4.45
N LEU A 124 -12.54 -11.74 3.15
CA LEU A 124 -12.33 -10.61 2.23
C LEU A 124 -13.38 -9.48 2.39
N PRO A 125 -14.70 -9.73 2.21
CA PRO A 125 -15.70 -8.66 2.31
C PRO A 125 -15.77 -8.05 3.71
N ILE A 126 -15.58 -8.84 4.75
CA ILE A 126 -15.61 -8.37 6.13
C ILE A 126 -14.42 -7.43 6.38
N TRP A 127 -13.21 -7.86 6.03
CA TRP A 127 -12.00 -7.10 6.30
C TRP A 127 -11.94 -5.81 5.49
N VAL A 128 -12.27 -5.81 4.20
CA VAL A 128 -12.24 -4.57 3.42
C VAL A 128 -13.27 -3.57 3.91
N THR A 129 -14.43 -4.02 4.37
CA THR A 129 -15.48 -3.16 4.92
C THR A 129 -15.09 -2.54 6.26
N LEU A 130 -14.46 -3.31 7.15
CA LEU A 130 -14.15 -2.84 8.50
C LEU A 130 -12.78 -2.15 8.63
N SER A 131 -11.85 -2.40 7.72
CA SER A 131 -10.50 -1.86 7.79
C SER A 131 -10.13 -1.03 6.57
N TYR A 132 -10.22 -1.59 5.36
CA TYR A 132 -9.70 -0.92 4.17
C TYR A 132 -10.51 0.33 3.81
N PHE A 133 -11.83 0.23 3.66
CA PHE A 133 -12.67 1.36 3.25
C PHE A 133 -12.64 2.51 4.25
N PRO A 134 -12.73 2.25 5.58
CA PRO A 134 -12.54 3.31 6.57
C PRO A 134 -11.17 3.98 6.48
N LEU A 135 -10.08 3.22 6.35
CA LEU A 135 -8.75 3.81 6.27
C LEU A 135 -8.54 4.60 4.96
N ALA A 136 -9.07 4.11 3.83
CA ALA A 136 -9.06 4.84 2.56
C ALA A 136 -9.83 6.17 2.65
N HIS A 137 -11.00 6.17 3.32
CA HIS A 137 -11.74 7.40 3.62
C HIS A 137 -10.91 8.36 4.46
N GLN A 138 -10.33 7.87 5.55
CA GLN A 138 -9.57 8.71 6.47
C GLN A 138 -8.39 9.40 5.80
N VAL A 139 -7.69 8.73 4.89
CA VAL A 139 -6.47 9.26 4.25
C VAL A 139 -6.78 10.04 2.98
N TRP A 140 -7.61 9.48 2.09
CA TRP A 140 -7.87 10.02 0.76
C TRP A 140 -9.28 10.56 0.55
N GLY A 141 -10.24 10.11 1.37
CA GLY A 141 -11.65 10.49 1.28
C GLY A 141 -12.01 11.76 2.04
N GLY A 142 -11.03 12.55 2.51
CA GLY A 142 -11.29 13.79 3.27
C GLY A 142 -11.47 13.57 4.77
N GLY A 143 -11.25 12.36 5.29
CA GLY A 143 -11.48 12.01 6.69
C GLY A 143 -10.33 12.38 7.65
N PHE A 144 -10.26 11.67 8.77
CA PHE A 144 -9.46 12.01 9.94
C PHE A 144 -7.94 12.10 9.72
N LEU A 145 -7.39 11.32 8.80
CA LEU A 145 -5.95 11.30 8.47
C LEU A 145 -5.61 12.12 7.22
N SER A 146 -6.55 12.89 6.70
CA SER A 146 -6.35 13.78 5.56
C SER A 146 -5.85 15.17 5.98
N ASN A 147 -5.81 16.10 5.04
CA ASN A 147 -5.55 17.52 5.29
C ASN A 147 -6.78 18.31 5.75
N ALA A 148 -7.90 17.66 6.03
CA ALA A 148 -9.13 18.32 6.46
C ALA A 148 -8.95 19.11 7.76
N ALA A 149 -9.69 20.22 7.92
CA ALA A 149 -9.67 21.05 9.12
C ALA A 149 -10.10 20.30 10.39
N SER A 150 -10.91 19.25 10.25
CA SER A 150 -11.33 18.35 11.34
C SER A 150 -10.35 17.21 11.62
N GLY A 151 -9.36 17.02 10.75
CA GLY A 151 -8.41 15.92 10.79
C GLY A 151 -7.36 15.99 11.90
N LEU A 152 -6.63 14.90 12.08
CA LEU A 152 -5.55 14.78 13.09
C LEU A 152 -4.48 15.86 12.92
N ALA A 153 -4.05 16.13 11.71
CA ALA A 153 -3.00 17.08 11.43
C ALA A 153 -3.40 18.52 11.83
N ALA A 154 -4.64 18.91 11.53
CA ALA A 154 -5.19 20.19 11.94
C ALA A 154 -5.31 20.32 13.48
N LYS A 155 -5.68 19.22 14.16
CA LYS A 155 -5.72 19.18 15.64
C LYS A 155 -4.35 19.34 16.29
N VAL A 156 -3.28 18.84 15.62
CA VAL A 156 -1.91 18.89 16.15
C VAL A 156 -1.22 20.22 15.82
N PHE A 157 -1.37 20.72 14.59
CA PHE A 157 -0.60 21.86 14.08
C PHE A 157 -1.44 23.09 13.72
N GLY A 158 -2.77 23.03 13.90
CA GLY A 158 -3.68 24.09 13.51
C GLY A 158 -3.99 24.07 12.01
N THR A 159 -4.72 25.08 11.58
CA THR A 159 -5.18 25.24 10.19
C THR A 159 -4.61 26.51 9.56
N THR A 160 -4.42 26.48 8.25
CA THR A 160 -4.10 27.61 7.39
C THR A 160 -5.01 27.53 6.17
N ASP A 161 -5.70 28.59 5.84
CA ASP A 161 -6.66 28.66 4.70
C ASP A 161 -7.70 27.54 4.70
N GLY A 162 -8.20 27.15 5.89
CA GLY A 162 -9.25 26.13 6.02
C GLY A 162 -8.76 24.67 5.92
N LEU A 163 -7.47 24.43 5.78
CA LEU A 163 -6.85 23.09 5.73
C LEU A 163 -5.80 22.95 6.85
N ALA A 164 -5.38 21.73 7.13
CA ALA A 164 -4.29 21.47 8.08
C ALA A 164 -3.01 22.19 7.63
N SER A 165 -2.35 22.93 8.57
CA SER A 165 -1.12 23.67 8.26
C SER A 165 0.05 22.80 7.83
N VAL A 166 0.01 21.50 8.15
CA VAL A 166 0.96 20.48 7.69
C VAL A 166 0.16 19.26 7.30
N ALA A 167 0.02 19.02 6.00
CA ALA A 167 -0.73 17.88 5.48
C ALA A 167 0.04 16.57 5.68
N PRO A 168 -0.59 15.49 6.17
CA PRO A 168 -0.02 14.17 6.05
C PRO A 168 0.04 13.76 4.58
N ILE A 169 1.07 13.00 4.22
CA ILE A 169 1.32 12.57 2.84
C ILE A 169 1.25 11.04 2.78
N ASP A 170 0.37 10.54 1.95
CA ASP A 170 0.33 9.15 1.51
C ASP A 170 -0.06 9.13 0.02
N TYR A 171 0.95 9.23 -0.84
CA TYR A 171 0.77 9.44 -2.27
C TYR A 171 0.00 8.31 -2.96
N ALA A 172 0.38 7.06 -2.67
CA ALA A 172 -0.22 5.90 -3.30
C ALA A 172 -0.44 4.69 -2.35
N GLY A 173 -0.42 4.88 -1.02
CA GLY A 173 -0.87 3.84 -0.09
C GLY A 173 0.19 3.24 0.83
N GLY A 174 1.11 4.06 1.35
CA GLY A 174 2.02 3.60 2.41
C GLY A 174 1.26 3.13 3.65
N THR A 175 0.29 3.92 4.08
CA THR A 175 -0.61 3.60 5.20
C THR A 175 -1.80 2.75 4.75
N VAL A 176 -2.55 3.22 3.77
CA VAL A 176 -3.81 2.59 3.33
C VAL A 176 -3.61 1.18 2.81
N VAL A 177 -2.52 0.94 2.09
CA VAL A 177 -2.24 -0.37 1.47
C VAL A 177 -1.23 -1.17 2.31
N HIS A 178 -0.01 -0.65 2.47
CA HIS A 178 1.09 -1.50 2.93
C HIS A 178 1.12 -1.69 4.45
N ILE A 179 0.96 -0.63 5.24
CA ILE A 179 0.86 -0.77 6.70
C ILE A 179 -0.39 -1.58 7.04
N ASN A 180 -1.53 -1.24 6.46
CA ASN A 180 -2.81 -1.92 6.68
C ASN A 180 -2.74 -3.43 6.38
N ALA A 181 -2.29 -3.81 5.18
CA ALA A 181 -2.11 -5.23 4.82
C ALA A 181 -1.08 -5.93 5.71
N GLY A 182 0.00 -5.24 6.05
CA GLY A 182 1.06 -5.78 6.88
C GLY A 182 0.63 -6.05 8.31
N VAL A 183 -0.15 -5.15 8.92
CA VAL A 183 -0.75 -5.34 10.26
C VAL A 183 -1.78 -6.45 10.23
N ALA A 184 -2.70 -6.47 9.25
CA ALA A 184 -3.66 -7.56 9.10
C ALA A 184 -2.95 -8.92 8.96
N GLY A 185 -1.86 -8.96 8.18
CA GLY A 185 -1.01 -10.15 8.04
C GLY A 185 -0.39 -10.58 9.36
N LEU A 186 0.12 -9.64 10.17
CA LEU A 186 0.70 -9.92 11.48
C LEU A 186 -0.33 -10.47 12.45
N VAL A 187 -1.49 -9.81 12.57
CA VAL A 187 -2.58 -10.24 13.46
C VAL A 187 -3.05 -11.64 13.08
N LEU A 188 -3.27 -11.90 11.79
CA LEU A 188 -3.68 -13.22 11.33
C LEU A 188 -2.59 -14.27 11.53
N ALA A 189 -1.31 -13.94 11.30
CA ALA A 189 -0.21 -14.88 11.55
C ALA A 189 -0.13 -15.31 13.01
N ILE A 190 -0.44 -14.40 13.95
CA ILE A 190 -0.50 -14.69 15.40
C ILE A 190 -1.74 -15.53 15.72
N LEU A 191 -2.93 -15.13 15.25
CA LEU A 191 -4.20 -15.77 15.60
C LEU A 191 -4.34 -17.19 15.03
N ILE A 192 -3.88 -17.41 13.80
CA ILE A 192 -4.00 -18.72 13.12
C ILE A 192 -2.91 -19.70 13.61
N GLY A 193 -1.83 -19.20 14.18
CA GLY A 193 -0.72 -19.99 14.67
C GLY A 193 0.24 -20.46 13.56
N HIS A 194 1.10 -21.42 13.86
CA HIS A 194 2.21 -21.82 13.00
C HIS A 194 1.82 -22.87 11.96
N ARG A 195 2.48 -22.81 10.78
CA ARG A 195 2.50 -23.90 9.82
C ARG A 195 3.18 -25.13 10.44
N ARG A 196 2.73 -26.29 10.05
CA ARG A 196 3.41 -27.53 10.44
C ARG A 196 4.86 -27.51 9.95
N GLY A 197 5.79 -27.66 10.88
CA GLY A 197 7.24 -27.61 10.61
C GLY A 197 7.88 -26.22 10.73
N PHE A 198 7.13 -25.15 11.09
CA PHE A 198 7.71 -23.82 11.30
C PHE A 198 8.83 -23.84 12.35
N GLY A 199 9.97 -23.23 12.00
CA GLY A 199 11.17 -23.20 12.86
C GLY A 199 11.92 -24.53 12.99
N LYS A 200 11.40 -25.64 12.40
CA LYS A 200 12.01 -26.98 12.46
C LYS A 200 12.46 -27.50 11.10
N GLU A 201 11.74 -27.14 10.05
CA GLU A 201 12.00 -27.58 8.68
C GLU A 201 12.22 -26.38 7.76
N PRO A 202 13.12 -26.46 6.77
CA PRO A 202 13.31 -25.38 5.81
C PRO A 202 12.06 -25.26 4.90
N MET A 203 11.42 -24.09 4.91
CA MET A 203 10.27 -23.77 4.09
C MET A 203 10.69 -23.04 2.82
N LYS A 204 11.41 -23.75 1.93
CA LYS A 204 11.96 -23.15 0.72
C LYS A 204 10.89 -22.85 -0.33
N PRO A 205 11.00 -21.73 -1.07
CA PRO A 205 10.24 -21.50 -2.30
C PRO A 205 10.37 -22.66 -3.26
N HIS A 206 9.26 -23.08 -3.89
CA HIS A 206 9.32 -24.20 -4.82
C HIS A 206 9.80 -23.79 -6.21
N ASN A 207 9.59 -22.52 -6.62
CA ASN A 207 9.93 -22.05 -7.97
C ASN A 207 10.33 -20.56 -7.96
N LEU A 208 11.63 -20.31 -7.80
CA LEU A 208 12.17 -18.96 -7.83
C LEU A 208 12.04 -18.26 -9.18
N THR A 209 11.93 -19.00 -10.29
CA THR A 209 11.68 -18.40 -11.61
C THR A 209 10.32 -17.74 -11.65
N LEU A 210 9.26 -18.39 -11.12
CA LEU A 210 7.94 -17.77 -10.99
C LEU A 210 7.98 -16.56 -10.07
N THR A 211 8.72 -16.63 -8.96
CA THR A 211 8.90 -15.50 -8.03
C THR A 211 9.56 -14.30 -8.74
N MET A 212 10.60 -14.52 -9.52
CA MET A 212 11.29 -13.47 -10.28
C MET A 212 10.41 -12.85 -11.36
N ILE A 213 9.66 -13.66 -12.10
CA ILE A 213 8.68 -13.17 -13.10
C ILE A 213 7.61 -12.36 -12.41
N GLY A 214 7.08 -12.86 -11.27
CA GLY A 214 6.10 -12.14 -10.46
C GLY A 214 6.62 -10.80 -9.97
N ALA A 215 7.86 -10.73 -9.47
CA ALA A 215 8.50 -9.47 -9.05
C ALA A 215 8.62 -8.48 -10.21
N GLY A 216 8.98 -8.95 -11.41
CA GLY A 216 9.04 -8.11 -12.62
C GLY A 216 7.68 -7.55 -13.02
N LEU A 217 6.62 -8.37 -12.95
CA LEU A 217 5.25 -7.92 -13.23
C LEU A 217 4.71 -6.97 -12.14
N LEU A 218 5.09 -7.20 -10.88
CA LEU A 218 4.80 -6.26 -9.78
C LEU A 218 5.47 -4.91 -10.06
N TRP A 219 6.74 -4.89 -10.43
CA TRP A 219 7.45 -3.65 -10.75
C TRP A 219 6.81 -2.92 -11.93
N PHE A 220 6.54 -3.63 -13.02
CA PHE A 220 5.89 -3.03 -14.19
C PHE A 220 4.52 -2.42 -13.86
N GLY A 221 3.68 -3.16 -13.14
CA GLY A 221 2.36 -2.68 -12.74
C GLY A 221 2.40 -1.53 -11.75
N TRP A 222 3.49 -1.40 -10.97
CA TRP A 222 3.67 -0.36 -9.98
C TRP A 222 3.82 1.04 -10.58
N PHE A 223 4.19 1.16 -11.84
CA PHE A 223 4.09 2.44 -12.54
C PHE A 223 2.65 2.91 -12.68
N GLY A 224 1.72 2.00 -12.94
CA GLY A 224 0.29 2.32 -12.87
C GLY A 224 -0.16 2.69 -11.46
N PHE A 225 0.38 2.04 -10.46
CA PHE A 225 0.08 2.28 -9.06
C PHE A 225 0.52 3.69 -8.62
N ASN A 226 1.79 4.02 -8.79
CA ASN A 226 2.36 5.29 -8.35
C ASN A 226 2.05 6.44 -9.33
N VAL A 227 2.35 6.31 -10.62
CA VAL A 227 2.11 7.38 -11.60
C VAL A 227 0.61 7.64 -11.78
N GLY A 228 -0.21 6.59 -11.73
CA GLY A 228 -1.66 6.73 -11.79
C GLY A 228 -2.29 7.44 -10.59
N SER A 229 -1.56 7.62 -9.49
CA SER A 229 -2.02 8.31 -8.28
C SER A 229 -1.86 9.84 -8.33
N ILE A 230 -1.46 10.41 -9.45
CA ILE A 230 -1.41 11.87 -9.63
C ILE A 230 -2.81 12.45 -9.45
N VAL A 231 -2.94 13.40 -8.51
CA VAL A 231 -4.15 14.19 -8.28
C VAL A 231 -3.86 15.63 -8.69
N PHE A 232 -4.62 16.14 -9.63
CA PHE A 232 -4.41 17.50 -10.10
C PHE A 232 -4.82 18.52 -9.04
N ALA A 233 -3.93 19.51 -8.81
CA ALA A 233 -4.16 20.59 -7.86
C ALA A 233 -5.03 21.71 -8.44
N SER A 234 -5.16 21.78 -9.77
CA SER A 234 -5.91 22.80 -10.50
C SER A 234 -6.85 22.16 -11.50
N THR A 235 -7.90 22.89 -11.88
CA THR A 235 -8.83 22.58 -12.98
C THR A 235 -8.44 23.29 -14.29
N GLU A 236 -7.47 24.18 -14.26
CA GLU A 236 -6.97 24.88 -15.44
C GLU A 236 -6.11 23.94 -16.29
N GLU A 237 -6.48 23.77 -17.57
CA GLU A 237 -5.87 22.78 -18.47
C GLU A 237 -4.34 22.96 -18.60
N SER A 238 -3.86 24.19 -18.70
CA SER A 238 -2.42 24.48 -18.81
C SER A 238 -1.65 24.05 -17.56
N GLU A 239 -2.21 24.26 -16.37
CA GLU A 239 -1.62 23.85 -15.09
C GLU A 239 -1.68 22.34 -14.91
N MET A 240 -2.78 21.70 -15.29
CA MET A 240 -2.91 20.24 -15.28
C MET A 240 -1.86 19.59 -16.20
N ILE A 241 -1.66 20.12 -17.42
CA ILE A 241 -0.66 19.60 -18.37
C ILE A 241 0.76 19.78 -17.80
N ALA A 242 1.06 20.94 -17.21
CA ALA A 242 2.36 21.22 -16.62
C ALA A 242 2.64 20.29 -15.44
N GLN A 243 1.67 20.12 -14.53
CA GLN A 243 1.76 19.17 -13.41
C GLN A 243 1.93 17.74 -13.91
N PHE A 244 1.09 17.28 -14.83
CA PHE A 244 1.18 15.93 -15.40
C PHE A 244 2.56 15.64 -15.99
N THR A 245 3.12 16.57 -16.76
CA THR A 245 4.40 16.40 -17.43
C THR A 245 5.55 16.27 -16.41
N THR A 246 5.56 17.14 -15.38
CA THR A 246 6.65 17.17 -14.40
C THR A 246 6.51 16.03 -13.37
N GLU A 247 5.32 15.81 -12.85
CA GLU A 247 5.07 14.85 -11.79
C GLU A 247 5.14 13.40 -12.28
N THR A 248 4.62 13.12 -13.49
CA THR A 248 4.75 11.79 -14.12
C THR A 248 6.21 11.36 -14.22
N GLY A 249 7.07 12.24 -14.73
CA GLY A 249 8.51 11.96 -14.86
C GLY A 249 9.18 11.73 -13.51
N LEU A 250 8.89 12.57 -12.53
CA LEU A 250 9.44 12.46 -11.17
C LEU A 250 9.02 11.16 -10.49
N VAL A 251 7.71 10.86 -10.48
CA VAL A 251 7.14 9.66 -9.83
C VAL A 251 7.66 8.38 -10.48
N TRP A 252 7.72 8.35 -11.83
CA TRP A 252 8.30 7.22 -12.56
C TRP A 252 9.77 6.98 -12.19
N LEU A 253 10.57 8.06 -12.19
CA LEU A 253 11.99 7.99 -11.88
C LEU A 253 12.24 7.57 -10.43
N ASN A 254 11.54 8.19 -9.47
CA ASN A 254 11.65 7.88 -8.05
C ASN A 254 11.25 6.42 -7.75
N THR A 255 10.17 5.92 -8.37
CA THR A 255 9.76 4.53 -8.27
C THR A 255 10.85 3.58 -8.74
N THR A 256 11.49 3.88 -9.86
CA THR A 256 12.59 3.07 -10.41
C THR A 256 13.83 3.12 -9.52
N LEU A 257 14.30 4.31 -9.16
CA LEU A 257 15.56 4.49 -8.44
C LEU A 257 15.49 3.93 -7.00
N ALA A 258 14.38 4.14 -6.30
CA ALA A 258 14.19 3.56 -4.98
C ALA A 258 14.18 2.03 -5.03
N THR A 259 13.53 1.45 -6.04
CA THR A 259 13.49 0.00 -6.24
C THR A 259 14.88 -0.57 -6.52
N CYS A 260 15.66 0.05 -7.41
CA CYS A 260 17.04 -0.35 -7.67
C CYS A 260 17.89 -0.28 -6.40
N ALA A 261 17.80 0.82 -5.65
CA ALA A 261 18.57 1.03 -4.44
C ALA A 261 18.16 0.03 -3.33
N ALA A 262 16.86 -0.28 -3.20
CA ALA A 262 16.37 -1.25 -2.21
C ALA A 262 16.80 -2.68 -2.54
N MET A 263 16.76 -3.07 -3.80
CA MET A 263 17.29 -4.37 -4.23
C MET A 263 18.77 -4.51 -3.85
N MET A 264 19.57 -3.48 -4.08
CA MET A 264 20.98 -3.49 -3.69
C MET A 264 21.17 -3.47 -2.18
N GLY A 265 20.40 -2.65 -1.45
CA GLY A 265 20.41 -2.59 0.02
C GLY A 265 20.09 -3.95 0.66
N TRP A 266 19.08 -4.65 0.13
CA TRP A 266 18.74 -6.02 0.55
C TRP A 266 19.90 -7.00 0.32
N LEU A 267 20.45 -7.02 -0.90
CA LEU A 267 21.55 -7.93 -1.27
C LEU A 267 22.83 -7.64 -0.47
N VAL A 268 23.10 -6.39 -0.12
CA VAL A 268 24.22 -6.02 0.77
C VAL A 268 24.01 -6.65 2.16
N VAL A 269 22.82 -6.53 2.73
CA VAL A 269 22.50 -7.14 4.04
C VAL A 269 22.63 -8.66 3.99
N GLU A 270 22.08 -9.33 2.96
CA GLU A 270 22.27 -10.78 2.79
C GLU A 270 23.76 -11.14 2.67
N ARG A 271 24.52 -10.36 1.89
CA ARG A 271 25.96 -10.61 1.74
C ARG A 271 26.71 -10.53 3.06
N LEU A 272 26.39 -9.53 3.87
CA LEU A 272 27.03 -9.33 5.18
C LEU A 272 26.60 -10.37 6.21
N ARG A 273 25.31 -10.75 6.21
CA ARG A 273 24.75 -11.71 7.18
C ARG A 273 25.00 -13.16 6.78
N ASP A 274 24.77 -13.50 5.51
CA ASP A 274 24.69 -14.88 5.03
C ASP A 274 25.84 -15.24 4.06
N GLY A 275 26.72 -14.30 3.77
CA GLY A 275 27.90 -14.48 2.91
C GLY A 275 27.61 -14.41 1.40
N LYS A 276 26.36 -14.35 0.97
CA LYS A 276 25.96 -14.31 -0.46
C LYS A 276 24.58 -13.67 -0.62
N GLY A 277 24.37 -12.97 -1.75
CA GLY A 277 23.05 -12.55 -2.18
C GLY A 277 22.28 -13.69 -2.86
N THR A 278 20.94 -13.63 -2.81
CA THR A 278 20.06 -14.66 -3.39
C THR A 278 19.08 -14.06 -4.42
N SER A 279 18.55 -14.90 -5.32
CA SER A 279 17.49 -14.49 -6.25
C SER A 279 16.21 -14.11 -5.51
N LEU A 280 15.92 -14.79 -4.38
CA LEU A 280 14.80 -14.45 -3.53
C LEU A 280 15.00 -13.07 -2.89
N GLY A 281 16.21 -12.80 -2.37
CA GLY A 281 16.56 -11.50 -1.81
C GLY A 281 16.49 -10.37 -2.83
N ALA A 282 16.93 -10.60 -4.07
CA ALA A 282 16.77 -9.63 -5.14
C ALA A 282 15.28 -9.32 -5.42
N ALA A 283 14.44 -10.35 -5.54
CA ALA A 283 13.01 -10.19 -5.77
C ALA A 283 12.30 -9.50 -4.60
N SER A 284 12.63 -9.87 -3.36
CA SER A 284 12.07 -9.25 -2.15
C SER A 284 12.55 -7.81 -1.98
N GLY A 285 13.81 -7.51 -2.32
CA GLY A 285 14.36 -6.16 -2.32
C GLY A 285 13.69 -5.24 -3.34
N VAL A 286 13.33 -5.76 -4.52
CA VAL A 286 12.49 -5.05 -5.49
C VAL A 286 11.16 -4.65 -4.85
N VAL A 287 10.44 -5.60 -4.26
CA VAL A 287 9.14 -5.31 -3.63
C VAL A 287 9.29 -4.35 -2.45
N ALA A 288 10.32 -4.50 -1.61
CA ALA A 288 10.58 -3.60 -0.49
C ALA A 288 10.79 -2.14 -0.93
N GLY A 289 11.50 -1.94 -2.04
CA GLY A 289 11.71 -0.60 -2.62
C GLY A 289 10.43 0.00 -3.18
N LEU A 290 9.66 -0.79 -3.90
CA LEU A 290 8.35 -0.39 -4.43
C LEU A 290 7.41 0.01 -3.30
N VAL A 291 7.34 -0.78 -2.23
CA VAL A 291 6.54 -0.50 -1.02
C VAL A 291 6.96 0.81 -0.36
N ALA A 292 8.25 0.99 -0.09
CA ALA A 292 8.74 2.15 0.66
C ALA A 292 8.61 3.46 -0.11
N ILE A 293 8.74 3.44 -1.44
CA ILE A 293 8.60 4.66 -2.24
C ILE A 293 7.14 5.04 -2.49
N THR A 294 6.21 4.10 -2.36
CA THR A 294 4.79 4.30 -2.64
C THR A 294 4.17 5.52 -1.95
N PRO A 295 4.33 5.77 -0.64
CA PRO A 295 3.79 6.98 -0.02
C PRO A 295 4.53 8.27 -0.39
N ALA A 296 5.73 8.17 -0.95
CA ALA A 296 6.71 9.25 -1.02
C ALA A 296 7.11 9.66 -2.45
N CYS A 297 6.66 8.92 -3.47
CA CYS A 297 7.19 9.00 -4.83
C CYS A 297 7.05 10.38 -5.50
N GLY A 298 6.01 11.15 -5.16
CA GLY A 298 5.80 12.52 -5.65
C GLY A 298 6.48 13.60 -4.80
N SER A 299 7.01 13.27 -3.62
CA SER A 299 7.48 14.26 -2.65
C SER A 299 9.00 14.30 -2.46
N LEU A 300 9.73 13.30 -2.95
CA LEU A 300 11.17 13.15 -2.78
C LEU A 300 11.94 13.58 -4.04
N SER A 301 13.18 14.03 -3.82
CA SER A 301 14.15 14.13 -4.93
C SER A 301 14.63 12.73 -5.36
N PRO A 302 15.18 12.56 -6.57
CA PRO A 302 15.76 11.30 -7.02
C PRO A 302 16.83 10.74 -6.07
N LEU A 303 17.66 11.59 -5.50
CA LEU A 303 18.67 11.19 -4.49
C LEU A 303 18.00 10.73 -3.18
N GLY A 304 16.99 11.47 -2.72
CA GLY A 304 16.20 11.10 -1.54
C GLY A 304 15.49 9.76 -1.72
N SER A 305 14.98 9.49 -2.92
CA SER A 305 14.32 8.22 -3.24
C SER A 305 15.30 7.03 -3.22
N MET A 306 16.53 7.22 -3.74
CA MET A 306 17.59 6.20 -3.63
C MET A 306 17.99 5.93 -2.18
N ALA A 307 18.16 6.99 -1.39
CA ALA A 307 18.49 6.85 0.04
C ALA A 307 17.40 6.11 0.80
N LEU A 308 16.13 6.50 0.60
CA LEU A 308 14.97 5.82 1.19
C LEU A 308 14.92 4.35 0.77
N GLY A 309 15.10 4.06 -0.53
CA GLY A 309 15.10 2.71 -1.05
C GLY A 309 16.20 1.83 -0.42
N ALA A 310 17.44 2.32 -0.38
CA ALA A 310 18.55 1.57 0.21
C ALA A 310 18.31 1.24 1.69
N VAL A 311 17.82 2.19 2.47
CA VAL A 311 17.44 2.00 3.88
C VAL A 311 16.31 0.98 4.01
N ALA A 312 15.27 1.12 3.22
CA ALA A 312 14.12 0.23 3.25
C ALA A 312 14.49 -1.22 2.89
N GLY A 313 15.25 -1.40 1.81
CA GLY A 313 15.75 -2.73 1.40
C GLY A 313 16.57 -3.40 2.50
N GLY A 314 17.47 -2.66 3.14
CA GLY A 314 18.28 -3.18 4.26
C GLY A 314 17.43 -3.51 5.49
N LEU A 315 16.52 -2.63 5.90
CA LEU A 315 15.67 -2.86 7.08
C LEU A 315 14.68 -4.01 6.85
N CYS A 316 14.07 -4.11 5.67
CA CYS A 316 13.18 -5.23 5.33
C CYS A 316 13.95 -6.58 5.33
N ALA A 317 15.18 -6.61 4.78
CA ALA A 317 16.03 -7.81 4.81
C ALA A 317 16.37 -8.29 6.24
N LEU A 318 16.49 -7.37 7.19
CA LEU A 318 16.61 -7.71 8.61
C LEU A 318 15.28 -8.13 9.22
N ALA A 319 14.19 -7.43 8.85
CA ALA A 319 12.86 -7.61 9.45
C ALA A 319 12.23 -8.96 9.11
N VAL A 320 12.46 -9.51 7.93
CA VAL A 320 11.93 -10.85 7.57
C VAL A 320 12.43 -11.97 8.49
N GLY A 321 13.56 -11.76 9.15
CA GLY A 321 14.09 -12.67 10.17
C GLY A 321 13.39 -12.58 11.53
N LEU A 322 12.70 -11.48 11.84
CA LEU A 322 12.08 -11.24 13.15
C LEU A 322 10.99 -12.26 13.48
N LYS A 323 10.32 -12.84 12.47
CA LYS A 323 9.35 -13.91 12.67
C LYS A 323 9.88 -15.11 13.44
N TYR A 324 11.14 -15.47 13.24
CA TYR A 324 11.79 -16.55 14.00
C TYR A 324 12.12 -16.14 15.43
N ARG A 325 12.49 -14.86 15.64
CA ARG A 325 12.82 -14.33 16.97
C ARG A 325 11.58 -14.16 17.85
N PHE A 326 10.50 -13.66 17.27
CA PHE A 326 9.24 -13.38 17.99
C PHE A 326 8.21 -14.50 17.89
N GLY A 327 8.48 -15.52 17.10
CA GLY A 327 7.63 -16.72 17.03
C GLY A 327 6.29 -16.50 16.34
N TYR A 328 6.17 -15.60 15.37
CA TYR A 328 4.99 -15.50 14.51
C TYR A 328 5.30 -16.06 13.11
N ASP A 329 4.39 -16.84 12.54
CA ASP A 329 4.61 -17.46 11.23
C ASP A 329 4.04 -16.61 10.10
N ASP A 330 4.74 -15.56 9.73
CA ASP A 330 4.50 -14.81 8.49
C ASP A 330 5.05 -15.61 7.29
N SER A 331 4.17 -16.25 6.54
CA SER A 331 4.56 -17.29 5.59
C SER A 331 5.43 -16.79 4.44
N LEU A 332 5.07 -15.65 3.85
CA LEU A 332 5.72 -15.09 2.65
C LEU A 332 6.19 -13.65 2.88
N ASP A 333 6.59 -13.34 4.11
CA ASP A 333 7.28 -12.09 4.50
C ASP A 333 6.45 -10.80 4.33
N VAL A 334 5.12 -10.89 4.46
CA VAL A 334 4.21 -9.73 4.36
C VAL A 334 4.51 -8.68 5.43
N VAL A 335 4.74 -9.12 6.67
CA VAL A 335 5.10 -8.21 7.79
C VAL A 335 6.46 -7.57 7.54
N GLY A 336 7.47 -8.38 7.20
CA GLY A 336 8.83 -7.88 7.00
C GLY A 336 8.97 -6.93 5.81
N VAL A 337 8.17 -7.09 4.77
CA VAL A 337 8.22 -6.27 3.54
C VAL A 337 7.18 -5.16 3.55
N HIS A 338 5.88 -5.48 3.76
CA HIS A 338 4.82 -4.48 3.61
C HIS A 338 4.63 -3.64 4.88
N LEU A 339 4.59 -4.23 6.08
CA LEU A 339 4.48 -3.43 7.30
C LEU A 339 5.75 -2.59 7.51
N VAL A 340 6.91 -3.23 7.51
CA VAL A 340 8.17 -2.51 7.78
C VAL A 340 8.49 -1.53 6.65
N GLY A 341 8.36 -1.95 5.39
CA GLY A 341 8.58 -1.08 4.23
C GLY A 341 7.62 0.10 4.18
N GLY A 342 6.32 -0.13 4.48
CA GLY A 342 5.31 0.93 4.57
C GLY A 342 5.60 1.95 5.67
N VAL A 343 5.98 1.48 6.86
CA VAL A 343 6.39 2.36 7.98
C VAL A 343 7.64 3.16 7.62
N VAL A 344 8.66 2.52 7.06
CA VAL A 344 9.90 3.19 6.62
C VAL A 344 9.60 4.24 5.55
N GLY A 345 8.76 3.92 4.57
CA GLY A 345 8.36 4.84 3.51
C GLY A 345 7.58 6.04 4.06
N THR A 346 6.57 5.80 4.88
CA THR A 346 5.72 6.83 5.47
C THR A 346 6.51 7.77 6.38
N ILE A 347 7.33 7.25 7.28
CA ILE A 347 8.19 8.07 8.16
C ILE A 347 9.31 8.75 7.37
N GLY A 348 9.83 8.09 6.33
CA GLY A 348 10.88 8.61 5.45
C GLY A 348 10.51 9.93 4.77
N ILE A 349 9.24 10.18 4.50
CA ILE A 349 8.76 11.48 3.99
C ILE A 349 9.16 12.61 4.94
N GLY A 350 9.02 12.41 6.26
CA GLY A 350 9.39 13.39 7.26
C GLY A 350 10.86 13.80 7.22
N PHE A 351 11.74 12.95 6.69
CA PHE A 351 13.15 13.26 6.49
C PHE A 351 13.44 13.82 5.09
N PHE A 352 12.89 13.20 4.05
CA PHE A 352 13.35 13.35 2.67
C PHE A 352 12.41 14.18 1.76
N ALA A 353 11.22 14.60 2.22
CA ALA A 353 10.36 15.46 1.41
C ALA A 353 11.05 16.79 1.08
N THR A 354 11.06 17.15 -0.20
CA THR A 354 11.82 18.31 -0.69
C THR A 354 11.28 19.64 -0.19
N SER A 355 9.97 19.72 0.13
CA SER A 355 9.32 20.95 0.60
C SER A 355 9.22 21.04 2.12
N THR A 356 9.03 19.91 2.83
CA THR A 356 8.66 19.89 4.25
C THR A 356 9.55 18.97 5.10
N GLY A 357 10.47 18.24 4.46
CA GLY A 357 11.33 17.27 5.14
C GLY A 357 12.43 17.90 5.98
N LEU A 358 12.80 17.22 7.04
CA LEU A 358 13.82 17.65 8.00
C LEU A 358 15.17 17.97 7.32
N LEU A 359 15.60 17.14 6.37
CA LEU A 359 16.89 17.31 5.67
C LEU A 359 16.87 18.44 4.64
N TYR A 360 15.71 18.96 4.31
CA TYR A 360 15.52 20.10 3.39
C TYR A 360 15.13 21.40 4.11
N GLY A 361 15.25 21.45 5.45
CA GLY A 361 14.98 22.63 6.24
C GLY A 361 13.50 22.85 6.61
N GLY A 362 12.61 21.89 6.30
CA GLY A 362 11.17 21.97 6.63
C GLY A 362 10.83 21.78 8.12
N GLY A 363 11.84 21.52 8.94
CA GLY A 363 11.66 21.28 10.38
C GLY A 363 11.06 19.89 10.69
N VAL A 364 10.62 19.71 11.94
CA VAL A 364 10.18 18.38 12.43
C VAL A 364 8.69 18.08 12.24
N LYS A 365 7.88 19.05 11.82
CA LYS A 365 6.42 18.90 11.81
C LYS A 365 5.97 17.77 10.88
N GLN A 366 6.55 17.68 9.67
CA GLN A 366 6.24 16.60 8.73
C GLN A 366 6.63 15.23 9.30
N LEU A 367 7.77 15.11 9.96
CA LEU A 367 8.19 13.88 10.60
C LEU A 367 7.22 13.45 11.71
N VAL A 368 6.76 14.39 12.52
CA VAL A 368 5.79 14.12 13.59
C VAL A 368 4.48 13.63 13.01
N ILE A 369 3.90 14.33 12.02
CA ILE A 369 2.59 13.89 11.48
C ILE A 369 2.69 12.55 10.76
N GLN A 370 3.76 12.29 9.98
CA GLN A 370 3.95 10.99 9.33
C GLN A 370 4.11 9.85 10.34
N THR A 371 4.78 10.12 11.46
CA THR A 371 4.92 9.13 12.55
C THR A 371 3.57 8.86 13.22
N LEU A 372 2.77 9.89 13.48
CA LEU A 372 1.45 9.74 14.09
C LEU A 372 0.48 8.98 13.17
N VAL A 373 0.49 9.28 11.88
CA VAL A 373 -0.35 8.59 10.88
C VAL A 373 0.07 7.13 10.73
N ALA A 374 1.38 6.85 10.67
CA ALA A 374 1.88 5.48 10.64
C ALA A 374 1.51 4.70 11.90
N ALA A 375 1.65 5.31 13.07
CA ALA A 375 1.27 4.70 14.35
C ALA A 375 -0.24 4.44 14.44
N TYR A 376 -1.07 5.38 13.98
CA TYR A 376 -2.51 5.19 13.93
C TYR A 376 -2.92 4.02 13.01
N ALA A 377 -2.29 3.91 11.84
CA ALA A 377 -2.60 2.84 10.89
C ALA A 377 -2.15 1.44 11.39
N ILE A 378 -1.30 1.37 12.43
CA ILE A 378 -0.89 0.10 13.06
C ILE A 378 -1.91 -0.36 14.11
N VAL A 379 -2.63 0.55 14.76
CA VAL A 379 -3.60 0.27 15.83
C VAL A 379 -4.98 -0.04 15.28
#